data_ee22019a826f639f0cec6bf72fd135cb
#
_entry.id   ee22019a826f639f0cec6bf72fd135cb
#
_cell.length_a   1.000
_cell.length_b   1.000
_cell.length_c   1.000
_cell.angle_alpha   90.00
_cell.angle_beta   90.00
_cell.angle_gamma   90.00
#
_symmetry.space_group_name_H-M   'P 1'
#
loop_
_entity.id
_entity.type
_entity.pdbx_description
1 polymer ?
#
loop_
_entity_poly.entity_id
_entity_poly.type
_entity_poly.pdbx_seq_one_letter_code
_entity_poly.pdbx_strand_id
1 'polypeptide(L)'
;MAAIRKSKEFAILMYTPLKIMMSVLYPITQGFNAVTNLIMKTIPFKKEKIFDSEEELKMLTELGEEEGTLKEEESDMIQSIFDFKDKTVGEIITPRVDIVSLKANESIDTAMDTIGEQQFSKIPIYKDTIDNVKGILYAKDIIPYLMGSRPNVNLQTLTREPFFVPETKPIDDLMEEFKSRKTSIAIVVDEWGGTEGLVTLEDVVEEVIGEIRDPYDKEESDVLTQPDGSFIVEGSTTIYDLEEETDIEFPEERDYDTLAGFILDILTDIPQAGEQVEYNNMVFTVQTVENNRIGKVRIEKGNEVKQ
;
A
#
# COMPACT_ATOMS: atom_id res chain seq x y z
N MET A 1 36.37 17.28 33.74
CA MET A 1 37.36 16.19 33.87
C MET A 1 37.70 15.79 35.31
N ALA A 2 37.69 16.66 36.31
CA ALA A 2 37.96 16.30 37.72
C ALA A 2 36.88 15.40 38.35
N ALA A 3 35.59 15.52 37.95
CA ALA A 3 34.48 14.73 38.49
C ALA A 3 34.52 13.23 38.12
N ILE A 4 35.16 12.87 37.01
CA ILE A 4 35.21 11.46 36.56
C ILE A 4 36.26 10.65 37.31
N ARG A 5 37.32 11.32 37.78
CA ARG A 5 38.49 10.66 38.43
C ARG A 5 38.31 10.41 39.96
N LYS A 6 37.37 11.13 40.61
CA LYS A 6 37.07 11.03 42.05
C LYS A 6 35.55 11.04 42.31
N SER A 7 34.80 10.28 41.53
CA SER A 7 33.32 10.30 41.57
C SER A 7 32.72 9.97 42.96
N LYS A 8 33.34 9.06 43.71
CA LYS A 8 32.88 8.68 45.06
C LYS A 8 33.10 9.80 46.09
N GLU A 9 34.29 10.42 46.09
CA GLU A 9 34.57 11.52 47.05
C GLU A 9 33.75 12.76 46.75
N PHE A 10 33.55 13.06 45.47
CA PHE A 10 32.70 14.17 45.03
C PHE A 10 31.22 13.94 45.37
N ALA A 11 30.73 12.73 45.22
CA ALA A 11 29.36 12.37 45.58
C ALA A 11 29.10 12.49 47.08
N ILE A 12 30.06 12.08 47.93
CA ILE A 12 29.97 12.23 49.39
C ILE A 12 30.02 13.69 49.81
N LEU A 13 30.89 14.52 49.20
CA LEU A 13 30.99 15.94 49.46
C LEU A 13 29.70 16.69 49.09
N MET A 14 29.07 16.30 47.96
CA MET A 14 27.83 16.90 47.47
C MET A 14 26.57 16.39 48.17
N TYR A 15 26.62 15.24 48.86
CA TYR A 15 25.47 14.65 49.52
C TYR A 15 24.88 15.57 50.61
N THR A 16 25.74 16.15 51.47
CA THR A 16 25.29 17.00 52.60
C THR A 16 24.63 18.32 52.14
N PRO A 17 25.22 19.11 51.23
CA PRO A 17 24.55 20.32 50.75
C PRO A 17 23.28 20.02 49.94
N LEU A 18 23.25 18.93 49.13
CA LEU A 18 22.05 18.50 48.43
C LEU A 18 20.93 18.08 49.37
N LYS A 19 21.25 17.36 50.47
CA LYS A 19 20.29 16.95 51.49
C LYS A 19 19.69 18.14 52.23
N ILE A 20 20.52 19.15 52.55
CA ILE A 20 20.06 20.40 53.18
C ILE A 20 19.14 21.16 52.21
N MET A 21 19.54 21.29 50.95
CA MET A 21 18.75 21.97 49.92
C MET A 21 17.39 21.25 49.70
N MET A 22 17.38 19.93 49.60
CA MET A 22 16.14 19.13 49.53
C MET A 22 15.25 19.33 50.75
N SER A 23 15.84 19.35 51.95
CA SER A 23 15.08 19.52 53.19
C SER A 23 14.43 20.91 53.31
N VAL A 24 15.07 21.95 52.76
CA VAL A 24 14.52 23.32 52.72
C VAL A 24 13.47 23.46 51.62
N LEU A 25 13.67 22.80 50.46
CA LEU A 25 12.73 22.85 49.33
C LEU A 25 11.51 21.96 49.54
N TYR A 26 11.64 20.87 50.32
CA TYR A 26 10.56 19.92 50.56
C TYR A 26 9.25 20.54 51.05
N PRO A 27 9.24 21.41 52.13
CA PRO A 27 7.99 22.03 52.56
C PRO A 27 7.41 23.00 51.54
N ILE A 28 8.25 23.63 50.70
CA ILE A 28 7.80 24.50 49.61
C ILE A 28 7.10 23.69 48.54
N THR A 29 7.68 22.56 48.13
CA THR A 29 7.05 21.65 47.13
C THR A 29 5.75 21.02 47.67
N GLN A 30 5.69 20.69 48.95
CA GLN A 30 4.46 20.23 49.61
C GLN A 30 3.37 21.31 49.61
N GLY A 31 3.75 22.57 49.88
CA GLY A 31 2.84 23.69 49.81
C GLY A 31 2.28 23.90 48.40
N PHE A 32 3.14 23.85 47.39
CA PHE A 32 2.72 23.94 46.00
C PHE A 32 1.77 22.79 45.61
N ASN A 33 2.11 21.55 45.98
CA ASN A 33 1.26 20.39 45.70
C ASN A 33 -0.11 20.48 46.42
N ALA A 34 -0.14 21.02 47.65
CA ALA A 34 -1.40 21.24 48.35
C ALA A 34 -2.28 22.29 47.68
N VAL A 35 -1.69 23.39 47.21
CA VAL A 35 -2.39 24.44 46.45
C VAL A 35 -2.87 23.89 45.10
N THR A 36 -2.01 23.18 44.37
CA THR A 36 -2.39 22.55 43.10
C THR A 36 -3.53 21.56 43.27
N ASN A 37 -3.46 20.70 44.31
CA ASN A 37 -4.52 19.76 44.62
C ASN A 37 -5.84 20.45 45.03
N LEU A 38 -5.76 21.60 45.73
CA LEU A 38 -6.94 22.37 46.08
C LEU A 38 -7.58 23.00 44.82
N ILE A 39 -6.78 23.56 43.94
CA ILE A 39 -7.21 24.12 42.66
C ILE A 39 -7.81 23.03 41.78
N MET A 40 -7.16 21.87 41.64
CA MET A 40 -7.63 20.71 40.90
C MET A 40 -8.96 20.14 41.41
N LYS A 41 -9.23 20.24 42.76
CA LYS A 41 -10.51 19.83 43.33
C LYS A 41 -11.62 20.84 43.11
N THR A 42 -11.28 22.10 42.96
CA THR A 42 -12.27 23.20 42.85
C THR A 42 -12.64 23.54 41.43
N ILE A 43 -11.71 23.33 40.50
CA ILE A 43 -11.96 23.48 39.07
C ILE A 43 -12.22 22.09 38.50
N PRO A 44 -13.45 21.80 38.01
CA PRO A 44 -13.67 20.59 37.25
C PRO A 44 -12.92 20.73 35.94
N PHE A 45 -11.64 20.32 35.94
CA PHE A 45 -10.98 20.09 34.65
C PHE A 45 -11.81 18.99 33.95
N LYS A 46 -12.63 19.39 32.98
CA LYS A 46 -13.07 18.48 31.94
C LYS A 46 -11.80 17.76 31.49
N LYS A 47 -11.77 16.45 31.58
CA LYS A 47 -10.71 15.68 30.91
C LYS A 47 -10.77 16.14 29.45
N GLU A 48 -9.93 17.10 29.09
CA GLU A 48 -9.67 17.38 27.70
C GLU A 48 -9.25 16.03 27.11
N LYS A 49 -9.93 15.64 26.06
CA LYS A 49 -9.46 14.50 25.29
C LYS A 49 -8.00 14.81 24.97
N ILE A 50 -7.11 13.89 25.27
CA ILE A 50 -5.67 14.06 25.05
C ILE A 50 -5.40 14.31 23.56
N PHE A 51 -6.37 13.93 22.71
CA PHE A 51 -6.38 14.17 21.27
C PHE A 51 -7.74 14.73 20.89
N ASP A 52 -7.78 15.92 20.32
CA ASP A 52 -9.01 16.62 19.95
C ASP A 52 -9.30 16.53 18.43
N SER A 53 -8.30 16.11 17.63
CA SER A 53 -8.46 15.97 16.18
C SER A 53 -7.73 14.76 15.60
N GLU A 54 -8.18 14.32 14.43
CA GLU A 54 -7.57 13.27 13.62
C GLU A 54 -6.16 13.69 13.15
N GLU A 55 -5.98 15.00 12.85
CA GLU A 55 -4.72 15.58 12.45
C GLU A 55 -3.64 15.42 13.54
N GLU A 56 -4.00 15.53 14.82
CA GLU A 56 -3.06 15.29 15.91
C GLU A 56 -2.60 13.83 15.97
N LEU A 57 -3.47 12.88 15.65
CA LEU A 57 -3.12 11.47 15.60
C LEU A 57 -2.22 11.17 14.39
N LYS A 58 -2.52 11.74 13.22
CA LYS A 58 -1.67 11.63 12.02
C LYS A 58 -0.26 12.17 12.30
N MET A 59 -0.16 13.36 12.89
CA MET A 59 1.13 13.97 13.28
C MET A 59 1.93 13.11 14.27
N LEU A 60 1.26 12.43 15.21
CA LEU A 60 1.94 11.52 16.13
C LEU A 60 2.45 10.26 15.46
N THR A 61 1.75 9.78 14.43
CA THR A 61 2.19 8.64 13.63
C THR A 61 3.45 9.00 12.85
N GLU A 62 3.48 10.17 12.19
CA GLU A 62 4.65 10.70 11.49
C GLU A 62 5.86 10.87 12.45
N LEU A 63 5.64 11.44 13.64
CA LEU A 63 6.70 11.55 14.64
C LEU A 63 7.22 10.19 15.14
N GLY A 64 6.32 9.18 15.24
CA GLY A 64 6.68 7.81 15.60
C GLY A 64 7.57 7.15 14.55
N GLU A 65 7.34 7.45 13.28
CA GLU A 65 8.16 7.02 12.15
C GLU A 65 9.54 7.71 12.16
N GLU A 66 9.59 9.05 12.25
CA GLU A 66 10.84 9.82 12.35
C GLU A 66 11.73 9.36 13.53
N GLU A 67 11.12 8.99 14.67
CA GLU A 67 11.84 8.48 15.84
C GLU A 67 12.23 6.99 15.71
N GLY A 68 11.81 6.30 14.63
CA GLY A 68 12.04 4.88 14.41
C GLY A 68 11.26 3.95 15.36
N THR A 69 10.19 4.46 15.97
CA THR A 69 9.28 3.68 16.84
C THR A 69 8.25 2.91 16.02
N LEU A 70 7.85 3.46 14.89
CA LEU A 70 7.00 2.84 13.86
C LEU A 70 7.83 2.65 12.60
N LYS A 71 7.52 1.60 11.86
CA LYS A 71 8.02 1.43 10.51
C LYS A 71 7.17 2.26 9.54
N GLU A 72 7.73 2.63 8.40
CA GLU A 72 7.05 3.32 7.31
C GLU A 72 5.73 2.62 6.93
N GLU A 73 5.77 1.30 6.67
CA GLU A 73 4.57 0.50 6.36
C GLU A 73 3.49 0.56 7.46
N GLU A 74 3.89 0.62 8.74
CA GLU A 74 2.96 0.72 9.87
C GLU A 74 2.33 2.12 9.95
N SER A 75 3.11 3.15 9.65
CA SER A 75 2.68 4.55 9.55
C SER A 75 1.67 4.72 8.44
N ASP A 76 1.97 4.25 7.23
CA ASP A 76 1.11 4.30 6.06
C ASP A 76 -0.23 3.59 6.30
N MET A 77 -0.19 2.39 6.90
CA MET A 77 -1.41 1.64 7.23
C MET A 77 -2.30 2.41 8.23
N ILE A 78 -1.69 3.09 9.22
CA ILE A 78 -2.46 3.90 10.18
C ILE A 78 -3.08 5.12 9.48
N GLN A 79 -2.36 5.76 8.57
CA GLN A 79 -2.87 6.89 7.77
C GLN A 79 -4.01 6.43 6.86
N SER A 80 -3.85 5.29 6.16
CA SER A 80 -4.89 4.70 5.32
C SER A 80 -6.18 4.40 6.08
N ILE A 81 -6.10 3.97 7.36
CA ILE A 81 -7.29 3.75 8.21
C ILE A 81 -8.07 5.06 8.44
N PHE A 82 -7.40 6.20 8.55
CA PHE A 82 -8.07 7.49 8.68
C PHE A 82 -8.75 7.88 7.38
N ASP A 83 -8.06 7.74 6.25
CA ASP A 83 -8.56 8.12 4.93
C ASP A 83 -9.69 7.19 4.45
N PHE A 84 -9.68 5.93 4.91
CA PHE A 84 -10.69 4.92 4.59
C PHE A 84 -12.13 5.36 4.84
N LYS A 85 -12.38 6.18 5.87
CA LYS A 85 -13.73 6.65 6.20
C LYS A 85 -14.28 7.68 5.24
N ASP A 86 -13.39 8.41 4.57
CA ASP A 86 -13.76 9.50 3.69
C ASP A 86 -13.89 9.05 2.23
N LYS A 87 -13.40 7.83 1.90
CA LYS A 87 -13.48 7.25 0.56
C LYS A 87 -14.85 6.69 0.23
N THR A 88 -15.21 6.83 -1.05
CA THR A 88 -16.44 6.27 -1.63
C THR A 88 -16.15 5.07 -2.52
N VAL A 89 -17.18 4.26 -2.77
CA VAL A 89 -17.08 3.10 -3.66
C VAL A 89 -16.58 3.50 -5.05
N GLY A 90 -17.05 4.66 -5.58
CA GLY A 90 -16.65 5.14 -6.90
C GLY A 90 -15.14 5.39 -7.07
N GLU A 91 -14.40 5.57 -5.97
CA GLU A 91 -12.96 5.80 -5.99
C GLU A 91 -12.13 4.50 -6.11
N ILE A 92 -12.73 3.34 -5.80
CA ILE A 92 -12.04 2.05 -5.73
C ILE A 92 -12.60 0.98 -6.68
N ILE A 93 -13.55 1.34 -7.55
CA ILE A 93 -14.21 0.39 -8.45
C ILE A 93 -13.26 -0.12 -9.55
N THR A 94 -13.44 -1.37 -9.94
CA THR A 94 -13.04 -1.82 -11.26
C THR A 94 -14.02 -1.22 -12.28
N PRO A 95 -13.56 -0.34 -13.20
CA PRO A 95 -14.43 0.33 -14.16
C PRO A 95 -15.17 -0.63 -15.07
N ARG A 96 -16.34 -0.22 -15.56
CA ARG A 96 -17.19 -0.99 -16.47
C ARG A 96 -16.46 -1.63 -17.65
N VAL A 97 -15.51 -0.90 -18.23
CA VAL A 97 -14.76 -1.33 -19.41
C VAL A 97 -13.81 -2.49 -19.14
N ASP A 98 -13.42 -2.66 -17.88
CA ASP A 98 -12.46 -3.65 -17.42
C ASP A 98 -13.17 -4.86 -16.79
N ILE A 99 -14.52 -4.85 -16.69
CA ILE A 99 -15.28 -5.96 -16.13
C ILE A 99 -15.25 -7.16 -17.08
N VAL A 100 -14.65 -8.24 -16.66
CA VAL A 100 -14.81 -9.54 -17.28
C VAL A 100 -16.15 -10.14 -16.87
N SER A 101 -17.04 -10.37 -17.83
CA SER A 101 -18.40 -10.83 -17.60
C SER A 101 -18.86 -11.77 -18.71
N LEU A 102 -19.87 -12.63 -18.44
CA LEU A 102 -20.40 -13.61 -19.37
C LEU A 102 -21.89 -13.42 -19.59
N LYS A 103 -22.37 -13.79 -20.81
CA LYS A 103 -23.81 -13.80 -21.09
C LYS A 103 -24.47 -15.00 -20.44
N ALA A 104 -25.70 -14.81 -19.98
CA ALA A 104 -26.49 -15.87 -19.34
C ALA A 104 -26.72 -17.11 -20.20
N ASN A 105 -26.67 -16.98 -21.53
CA ASN A 105 -26.84 -18.06 -22.49
C ASN A 105 -25.54 -18.70 -22.99
N GLU A 106 -24.41 -18.29 -22.50
CA GLU A 106 -23.12 -18.91 -22.81
C GLU A 106 -23.00 -20.31 -22.18
N SER A 107 -22.08 -21.11 -22.70
CA SER A 107 -21.87 -22.48 -22.24
C SER A 107 -21.02 -22.52 -20.95
N ILE A 108 -21.14 -23.65 -20.23
CA ILE A 108 -20.22 -23.90 -19.09
C ILE A 108 -18.76 -23.96 -19.57
N ASP A 109 -18.50 -24.50 -20.77
CA ASP A 109 -17.16 -24.61 -21.32
C ASP A 109 -16.55 -23.22 -21.51
N THR A 110 -17.30 -22.24 -22.07
CA THR A 110 -16.87 -20.85 -22.19
C THR A 110 -16.57 -20.24 -20.84
N ALA A 111 -17.43 -20.49 -19.82
CA ALA A 111 -17.21 -19.98 -18.48
C ALA A 111 -15.94 -20.55 -17.83
N MET A 112 -15.65 -21.83 -18.09
CA MET A 112 -14.44 -22.48 -17.59
C MET A 112 -13.18 -21.94 -18.26
N ASP A 113 -13.23 -21.74 -19.58
CA ASP A 113 -12.11 -21.15 -20.33
C ASP A 113 -11.82 -19.74 -19.82
N THR A 114 -12.86 -18.90 -19.66
CA THR A 114 -12.71 -17.54 -19.11
C THR A 114 -12.14 -17.55 -17.70
N ILE A 115 -12.61 -18.43 -16.81
CA ILE A 115 -12.07 -18.54 -15.44
C ILE A 115 -10.61 -19.00 -15.46
N GLY A 116 -10.27 -19.93 -16.35
CA GLY A 116 -8.91 -20.44 -16.48
C GLY A 116 -7.92 -19.42 -17.03
N GLU A 117 -8.35 -18.62 -18.00
CA GLU A 117 -7.52 -17.58 -18.62
C GLU A 117 -7.35 -16.33 -17.73
N GLN A 118 -8.45 -15.90 -17.11
CA GLN A 118 -8.49 -14.65 -16.33
C GLN A 118 -8.22 -14.85 -14.83
N GLN A 119 -8.26 -16.10 -14.36
CA GLN A 119 -8.05 -16.50 -12.95
C GLN A 119 -9.01 -15.84 -11.94
N PHE A 120 -10.13 -15.26 -12.39
CA PHE A 120 -11.12 -14.67 -11.50
C PHE A 120 -11.96 -15.71 -10.79
N SER A 121 -12.15 -15.54 -9.48
CA SER A 121 -12.98 -16.42 -8.66
C SER A 121 -14.49 -16.13 -8.76
N LYS A 122 -14.86 -14.94 -9.26
CA LYS A 122 -16.24 -14.43 -9.34
C LYS A 122 -16.42 -13.67 -10.65
N ILE A 123 -17.43 -14.01 -11.43
CA ILE A 123 -17.72 -13.39 -12.73
C ILE A 123 -19.18 -12.98 -12.80
N PRO A 124 -19.50 -11.70 -13.11
CA PRO A 124 -20.86 -11.26 -13.34
C PRO A 124 -21.48 -11.94 -14.57
N ILE A 125 -22.72 -12.40 -14.44
CA ILE A 125 -23.53 -12.97 -15.53
C ILE A 125 -24.63 -11.98 -15.88
N TYR A 126 -24.66 -11.55 -17.14
CA TYR A 126 -25.63 -10.57 -17.61
C TYR A 126 -26.53 -11.07 -18.72
N LYS A 127 -27.65 -10.40 -18.91
CA LYS A 127 -28.58 -10.65 -20.02
C LYS A 127 -28.67 -9.38 -20.88
N ASP A 128 -28.54 -9.54 -22.18
CA ASP A 128 -28.58 -8.52 -23.23
C ASP A 128 -27.40 -7.53 -23.14
N THR A 129 -27.34 -6.66 -22.12
CA THR A 129 -26.27 -5.72 -21.84
C THR A 129 -25.73 -5.89 -20.41
N ILE A 130 -24.52 -5.42 -20.15
CA ILE A 130 -23.88 -5.48 -18.82
C ILE A 130 -24.67 -4.68 -17.75
N ASP A 131 -25.55 -3.78 -18.14
CA ASP A 131 -26.45 -3.10 -17.22
C ASP A 131 -27.50 -4.03 -16.61
N ASN A 132 -27.68 -5.19 -17.21
CA ASN A 132 -28.68 -6.15 -16.78
C ASN A 132 -28.03 -7.40 -16.16
N VAL A 133 -27.24 -7.19 -15.09
CA VAL A 133 -26.61 -8.28 -14.34
C VAL A 133 -27.67 -9.16 -13.69
N LYS A 134 -27.61 -10.45 -13.91
CA LYS A 134 -28.56 -11.47 -13.42
C LYS A 134 -28.05 -12.25 -12.24
N GLY A 135 -26.75 -12.24 -12.01
CA GLY A 135 -26.15 -12.95 -10.91
C GLY A 135 -24.63 -12.95 -10.98
N ILE A 136 -24.02 -13.48 -9.96
CA ILE A 136 -22.57 -13.68 -9.86
C ILE A 136 -22.29 -15.18 -9.91
N LEU A 137 -21.50 -15.60 -10.86
CA LEU A 137 -20.99 -16.95 -10.99
C LEU A 137 -19.71 -17.08 -10.18
N TYR A 138 -19.66 -18.08 -9.31
CA TYR A 138 -18.45 -18.40 -8.56
C TYR A 138 -17.73 -19.57 -9.22
N ALA A 139 -16.43 -19.46 -9.45
CA ALA A 139 -15.60 -20.50 -10.05
C ALA A 139 -15.76 -21.85 -9.34
N LYS A 140 -15.86 -21.86 -8.01
CA LYS A 140 -16.07 -23.06 -7.19
C LYS A 140 -17.38 -23.78 -7.48
N ASP A 141 -18.41 -23.07 -7.92
CA ASP A 141 -19.74 -23.64 -8.18
C ASP A 141 -19.79 -24.38 -9.55
N ILE A 142 -18.76 -24.17 -10.41
CA ILE A 142 -18.56 -24.91 -11.67
C ILE A 142 -17.78 -26.22 -11.47
N ILE A 143 -16.95 -26.33 -10.42
CA ILE A 143 -16.06 -27.48 -10.17
C ILE A 143 -16.79 -28.83 -10.30
N PRO A 144 -18.03 -29.04 -9.78
CA PRO A 144 -18.74 -30.32 -9.95
C PRO A 144 -18.98 -30.72 -11.40
N TYR A 145 -19.05 -29.77 -12.32
CA TYR A 145 -19.30 -30.01 -13.74
C TYR A 145 -18.02 -30.36 -14.52
N LEU A 146 -16.84 -30.18 -13.92
CA LEU A 146 -15.57 -30.63 -14.49
C LEU A 146 -15.42 -32.15 -14.50
N MET A 147 -16.00 -32.83 -13.52
CA MET A 147 -15.77 -34.25 -13.23
C MET A 147 -16.87 -35.18 -13.80
N GLY A 148 -17.89 -34.66 -14.49
CA GLY A 148 -19.04 -35.42 -14.95
C GLY A 148 -19.47 -35.12 -16.39
N SER A 149 -20.62 -35.71 -16.79
CA SER A 149 -21.29 -35.34 -18.05
C SER A 149 -21.67 -33.86 -17.95
N ARG A 150 -21.18 -33.05 -18.88
CA ARG A 150 -21.46 -31.60 -18.93
C ARG A 150 -22.89 -31.40 -19.45
N PRO A 151 -23.89 -31.19 -18.59
CA PRO A 151 -25.24 -30.94 -19.06
C PRO A 151 -25.28 -29.56 -19.72
N ASN A 152 -26.21 -29.38 -20.65
CA ASN A 152 -26.51 -28.06 -21.19
C ASN A 152 -27.24 -27.24 -20.10
N VAL A 153 -26.49 -26.68 -19.18
CA VAL A 153 -26.98 -25.89 -18.04
C VAL A 153 -26.87 -24.41 -18.38
N ASN A 154 -27.94 -23.68 -18.15
CA ASN A 154 -27.92 -22.24 -18.26
C ASN A 154 -27.08 -21.66 -17.11
N LEU A 155 -26.08 -20.84 -17.44
CA LEU A 155 -25.17 -20.23 -16.43
C LEU A 155 -25.93 -19.46 -15.35
N GLN A 156 -27.05 -18.82 -15.70
CA GLN A 156 -27.90 -18.09 -14.73
C GLN A 156 -28.38 -19.00 -13.59
N THR A 157 -28.56 -20.31 -13.82
CA THR A 157 -29.01 -21.22 -12.74
C THR A 157 -27.91 -21.56 -11.74
N LEU A 158 -26.67 -21.24 -12.07
CA LEU A 158 -25.49 -21.46 -11.22
C LEU A 158 -25.05 -20.18 -10.50
N THR A 159 -25.73 -19.05 -10.77
CA THR A 159 -25.37 -17.77 -10.18
C THR A 159 -26.00 -17.57 -8.82
N ARG A 160 -25.37 -16.75 -8.02
CA ARG A 160 -25.92 -16.17 -6.79
C ARG A 160 -26.50 -14.82 -7.08
N GLU A 161 -27.41 -14.36 -6.22
CA GLU A 161 -28.04 -13.04 -6.34
C GLU A 161 -26.98 -11.93 -6.32
N PRO A 162 -27.02 -10.99 -7.28
CA PRO A 162 -26.08 -9.88 -7.31
C PRO A 162 -26.42 -8.87 -6.23
N PHE A 163 -25.39 -8.30 -5.64
CA PHE A 163 -25.53 -7.20 -4.70
C PHE A 163 -25.20 -5.90 -5.42
N PHE A 164 -26.11 -4.91 -5.38
CA PHE A 164 -25.95 -3.63 -6.04
C PHE A 164 -25.72 -2.52 -5.02
N VAL A 165 -24.81 -1.60 -5.34
CA VAL A 165 -24.47 -0.44 -4.51
C VAL A 165 -24.29 0.80 -5.37
N PRO A 166 -24.62 2.01 -4.89
CA PRO A 166 -24.31 3.25 -5.59
C PRO A 166 -22.82 3.61 -5.43
N GLU A 167 -22.25 4.32 -6.41
CA GLU A 167 -20.86 4.80 -6.38
C GLU A 167 -20.55 5.74 -5.21
N THR A 168 -21.57 6.51 -4.75
CA THR A 168 -21.43 7.46 -3.64
C THR A 168 -21.42 6.83 -2.25
N LYS A 169 -21.55 5.51 -2.17
CA LYS A 169 -21.57 4.80 -0.88
C LYS A 169 -20.19 4.85 -0.23
N PRO A 170 -20.09 5.17 1.10
CA PRO A 170 -18.85 5.05 1.84
C PRO A 170 -18.35 3.60 1.87
N ILE A 171 -17.02 3.41 1.76
CA ILE A 171 -16.44 2.05 1.71
C ILE A 171 -16.49 1.32 3.05
N ASP A 172 -16.50 2.03 4.18
CA ASP A 172 -16.70 1.47 5.51
C ASP A 172 -18.10 0.84 5.66
N ASP A 173 -19.14 1.53 5.19
CA ASP A 173 -20.51 1.00 5.13
C ASP A 173 -20.59 -0.23 4.21
N LEU A 174 -19.91 -0.19 3.05
CA LEU A 174 -19.83 -1.33 2.13
C LEU A 174 -19.19 -2.55 2.79
N MET A 175 -18.09 -2.35 3.53
CA MET A 175 -17.41 -3.40 4.27
C MET A 175 -18.34 -4.08 5.30
N GLU A 176 -19.14 -3.31 6.03
CA GLU A 176 -20.13 -3.86 6.97
C GLU A 176 -21.21 -4.66 6.24
N GLU A 177 -21.68 -4.17 5.08
CA GLU A 177 -22.67 -4.91 4.27
C GLU A 177 -22.10 -6.20 3.69
N PHE A 178 -20.87 -6.23 3.20
CA PHE A 178 -20.22 -7.47 2.78
C PHE A 178 -20.20 -8.51 3.89
N LYS A 179 -19.83 -8.11 5.11
CA LYS A 179 -19.85 -9.00 6.29
C LYS A 179 -21.27 -9.50 6.61
N SER A 180 -22.26 -8.61 6.62
CA SER A 180 -23.63 -8.95 7.00
C SER A 180 -24.31 -9.85 5.98
N ARG A 181 -24.11 -9.59 4.69
CA ARG A 181 -24.66 -10.35 3.55
C ARG A 181 -23.86 -11.61 3.22
N LYS A 182 -22.67 -11.76 3.78
CA LYS A 182 -21.72 -12.87 3.47
C LYS A 182 -21.40 -12.95 1.98
N THR A 183 -21.26 -11.81 1.34
CA THR A 183 -20.79 -11.66 -0.04
C THR A 183 -19.48 -10.88 -0.03
N SER A 184 -18.70 -10.97 -1.10
CA SER A 184 -17.44 -10.25 -1.27
C SER A 184 -17.32 -9.61 -2.66
N ILE A 185 -18.47 -9.36 -3.31
CA ILE A 185 -18.53 -8.64 -4.58
C ILE A 185 -19.84 -7.87 -4.65
N ALA A 186 -19.79 -6.65 -5.16
CA ALA A 186 -20.95 -5.82 -5.46
C ALA A 186 -20.84 -5.23 -6.86
N ILE A 187 -21.98 -5.05 -7.51
CA ILE A 187 -22.09 -4.32 -8.78
C ILE A 187 -22.40 -2.87 -8.45
N VAL A 188 -21.58 -1.96 -8.96
CA VAL A 188 -21.73 -0.52 -8.74
C VAL A 188 -22.62 0.05 -9.82
N VAL A 189 -23.62 0.82 -9.42
CA VAL A 189 -24.64 1.38 -10.33
C VAL A 189 -24.75 2.89 -10.18
N ASP A 190 -25.06 3.54 -11.33
CA ASP A 190 -25.39 4.96 -11.40
C ASP A 190 -26.82 5.25 -10.92
N GLU A 191 -27.24 6.52 -10.98
CA GLU A 191 -28.57 6.98 -10.56
C GLU A 191 -29.69 6.49 -11.51
N TRP A 192 -29.35 6.02 -12.70
CA TRP A 192 -30.30 5.49 -13.69
C TRP A 192 -30.36 3.97 -13.69
N GLY A 193 -29.53 3.31 -12.87
CA GLY A 193 -29.43 1.87 -12.76
C GLY A 193 -28.51 1.22 -13.81
N GLY A 194 -27.67 2.01 -14.49
CA GLY A 194 -26.58 1.54 -15.33
C GLY A 194 -25.43 1.01 -14.50
N THR A 195 -24.69 0.04 -15.00
CA THR A 195 -23.51 -0.50 -14.34
C THR A 195 -22.31 0.41 -14.61
N GLU A 196 -21.77 1.03 -13.57
CA GLU A 196 -20.55 1.83 -13.59
C GLU A 196 -19.29 0.98 -13.40
N GLY A 197 -19.41 -0.08 -12.60
CA GLY A 197 -18.26 -0.92 -12.27
C GLY A 197 -18.65 -2.11 -11.39
N LEU A 198 -17.64 -2.72 -10.81
CA LEU A 198 -17.78 -3.65 -9.69
C LEU A 198 -16.75 -3.31 -8.61
N VAL A 199 -17.02 -3.78 -7.41
CA VAL A 199 -16.09 -3.66 -6.28
C VAL A 199 -16.09 -4.97 -5.49
N THR A 200 -14.95 -5.38 -5.01
CA THR A 200 -14.77 -6.58 -4.20
C THR A 200 -14.40 -6.25 -2.75
N LEU A 201 -14.47 -7.23 -1.87
CA LEU A 201 -13.99 -7.07 -0.50
C LEU A 201 -12.47 -6.92 -0.47
N GLU A 202 -11.82 -7.56 -1.43
CA GLU A 202 -10.40 -7.50 -1.67
C GLU A 202 -9.97 -6.05 -1.92
N ASP A 203 -10.65 -5.30 -2.81
CA ASP A 203 -10.37 -3.88 -3.12
C ASP A 203 -10.56 -2.99 -1.87
N VAL A 204 -11.62 -3.26 -1.08
CA VAL A 204 -11.90 -2.51 0.17
C VAL A 204 -10.79 -2.74 1.22
N VAL A 205 -10.23 -3.94 1.28
CA VAL A 205 -9.16 -4.28 2.24
C VAL A 205 -7.83 -3.68 1.78
N GLU A 206 -7.58 -3.65 0.48
CA GLU A 206 -6.39 -3.05 -0.13
C GLU A 206 -6.24 -1.57 0.23
N GLU A 207 -7.35 -0.83 0.35
CA GLU A 207 -7.35 0.58 0.78
C GLU A 207 -6.79 0.82 2.20
N VAL A 208 -6.77 -0.20 3.04
CA VAL A 208 -6.24 -0.13 4.41
C VAL A 208 -4.83 -0.70 4.51
N ILE A 209 -4.58 -1.83 3.83
CA ILE A 209 -3.34 -2.59 3.99
C ILE A 209 -2.29 -2.18 2.94
N GLY A 210 -2.73 -1.49 1.86
CA GLY A 210 -1.95 -1.29 0.65
C GLY A 210 -1.99 -2.54 -0.23
N GLU A 211 -1.28 -2.55 -1.33
CA GLU A 211 -1.17 -3.73 -2.18
C GLU A 211 -0.71 -4.95 -1.36
N ILE A 212 -1.60 -5.93 -1.21
CA ILE A 212 -1.26 -7.21 -0.59
C ILE A 212 -0.42 -7.96 -1.63
N ARG A 213 0.88 -7.80 -1.55
CA ARG A 213 1.80 -8.61 -2.37
C ARG A 213 1.58 -10.07 -2.01
N ASP A 214 1.08 -10.86 -2.96
CA ASP A 214 0.98 -12.32 -2.77
C ASP A 214 2.41 -12.88 -2.63
N PRO A 215 2.74 -13.63 -1.57
CA PRO A 215 4.04 -14.29 -1.47
C PRO A 215 4.33 -15.28 -2.61
N TYR A 216 3.30 -15.60 -3.43
CA TYR A 216 3.40 -16.41 -4.65
C TYR A 216 3.36 -15.58 -5.94
N ASP A 217 3.02 -14.29 -5.87
CA ASP A 217 3.42 -13.40 -6.93
C ASP A 217 4.96 -13.48 -6.94
N LYS A 218 5.47 -14.24 -7.87
CA LYS A 218 6.86 -14.04 -8.25
C LYS A 218 6.90 -12.55 -8.55
N GLU A 219 7.50 -11.79 -7.66
CA GLU A 219 8.06 -10.53 -8.06
C GLU A 219 8.71 -10.81 -9.40
N GLU A 220 8.15 -10.29 -10.49
CA GLU A 220 9.06 -9.89 -11.53
C GLU A 220 9.88 -8.84 -10.82
N SER A 221 10.99 -9.27 -10.20
CA SER A 221 11.86 -8.34 -9.49
C SER A 221 12.09 -7.24 -10.49
N ASP A 222 11.87 -5.98 -10.09
CA ASP A 222 12.11 -4.83 -10.96
C ASP A 222 13.52 -4.90 -11.56
N VAL A 223 14.34 -5.84 -11.04
CA VAL A 223 15.68 -6.21 -11.46
C VAL A 223 15.72 -7.68 -11.94
N LEU A 224 15.53 -7.92 -13.21
CA LEU A 224 15.59 -9.25 -13.83
C LEU A 224 17.05 -9.61 -14.21
N THR A 225 17.64 -10.52 -13.48
CA THR A 225 18.97 -11.05 -13.83
C THR A 225 18.88 -11.97 -15.05
N GLN A 226 19.64 -11.66 -16.10
CA GLN A 226 19.71 -12.44 -17.34
C GLN A 226 20.79 -13.53 -17.25
N PRO A 227 20.70 -14.61 -18.06
CA PRO A 227 21.70 -15.69 -18.06
C PRO A 227 23.11 -15.25 -18.45
N ASP A 228 23.24 -14.09 -19.10
CA ASP A 228 24.53 -13.48 -19.50
C ASP A 228 25.13 -12.61 -18.40
N GLY A 229 24.46 -12.48 -17.25
CA GLY A 229 24.90 -11.67 -16.12
C GLY A 229 24.55 -10.18 -16.25
N SER A 230 23.75 -9.80 -17.24
CA SER A 230 23.15 -8.46 -17.33
C SER A 230 21.85 -8.39 -16.52
N PHE A 231 21.44 -7.18 -16.14
CA PHE A 231 20.18 -6.93 -15.47
C PHE A 231 19.23 -6.19 -16.43
N ILE A 232 17.95 -6.51 -16.39
CA ILE A 232 16.88 -5.68 -16.97
C ILE A 232 16.10 -5.10 -15.82
N VAL A 233 16.02 -3.77 -15.75
CA VAL A 233 15.48 -3.03 -14.62
C VAL A 233 14.43 -2.05 -15.12
N GLU A 234 13.31 -1.92 -14.39
CA GLU A 234 12.33 -0.87 -14.66
C GLU A 234 12.92 0.51 -14.30
N GLY A 235 12.64 1.53 -15.10
CA GLY A 235 13.15 2.89 -14.85
C GLY A 235 12.61 3.52 -13.56
N SER A 236 11.48 3.04 -13.05
CA SER A 236 10.87 3.44 -11.79
C SER A 236 11.51 2.81 -10.55
N THR A 237 12.34 1.78 -10.72
CA THR A 237 13.04 1.12 -9.60
C THR A 237 13.87 2.13 -8.82
N THR A 238 13.76 2.09 -7.50
CA THR A 238 14.52 3.00 -6.65
C THR A 238 16.01 2.66 -6.69
N ILE A 239 16.85 3.68 -6.51
CA ILE A 239 18.30 3.45 -6.41
C ILE A 239 18.64 2.57 -5.22
N TYR A 240 17.88 2.67 -4.12
CA TYR A 240 18.04 1.85 -2.94
C TYR A 240 17.82 0.35 -3.25
N ASP A 241 16.70 0.00 -3.90
CA ASP A 241 16.40 -1.38 -4.29
C ASP A 241 17.43 -1.93 -5.28
N LEU A 242 17.90 -1.07 -6.19
CA LEU A 242 18.94 -1.45 -7.16
C LEU A 242 20.29 -1.71 -6.48
N GLU A 243 20.67 -0.92 -5.47
CA GLU A 243 21.86 -1.14 -4.65
C GLU A 243 21.75 -2.43 -3.82
N GLU A 244 20.55 -2.77 -3.31
CA GLU A 244 20.32 -3.99 -2.52
C GLU A 244 20.33 -5.27 -3.38
N GLU A 245 19.77 -5.21 -4.60
CA GLU A 245 19.69 -6.38 -5.50
C GLU A 245 20.91 -6.55 -6.41
N THR A 246 21.77 -5.53 -6.50
CA THR A 246 22.97 -5.55 -7.34
C THR A 246 24.19 -5.07 -6.54
N ASP A 247 25.39 -5.39 -7.01
CA ASP A 247 26.63 -4.85 -6.42
C ASP A 247 26.99 -3.46 -7.01
N ILE A 248 26.01 -2.65 -7.43
CA ILE A 248 26.23 -1.34 -8.06
C ILE A 248 26.09 -0.27 -6.99
N GLU A 249 27.14 0.52 -6.76
CA GLU A 249 27.14 1.63 -5.83
C GLU A 249 26.85 2.94 -6.57
N PHE A 250 25.93 3.75 -6.06
CA PHE A 250 25.57 5.08 -6.57
C PHE A 250 26.07 6.18 -5.61
N PRO A 251 26.13 7.46 -6.04
CA PRO A 251 26.54 8.57 -5.17
C PRO A 251 25.59 8.74 -3.96
N GLU A 252 26.17 8.97 -2.76
CA GLU A 252 25.37 9.26 -1.56
C GLU A 252 24.66 10.63 -1.65
N GLU A 253 25.35 11.65 -2.21
CA GLU A 253 24.76 12.96 -2.47
C GLU A 253 24.15 12.98 -3.87
N ARG A 254 22.83 12.82 -3.99
CA ARG A 254 22.08 12.75 -5.25
C ARG A 254 20.74 13.47 -5.16
N ASP A 255 20.30 14.07 -6.27
CA ASP A 255 19.00 14.75 -6.39
C ASP A 255 17.95 13.87 -7.12
N TYR A 256 18.14 12.55 -7.13
CA TYR A 256 17.26 11.56 -7.78
C TYR A 256 17.11 10.32 -6.91
N ASP A 257 15.91 9.73 -6.95
CA ASP A 257 15.55 8.55 -6.16
C ASP A 257 15.41 7.27 -7.01
N THR A 258 15.25 7.41 -8.35
CA THR A 258 14.99 6.28 -9.26
C THR A 258 16.08 6.13 -10.34
N LEU A 259 16.16 4.94 -10.95
CA LEU A 259 17.06 4.66 -12.07
C LEU A 259 16.81 5.60 -13.26
N ALA A 260 15.56 5.91 -13.58
CA ALA A 260 15.22 6.88 -14.60
C ALA A 260 15.73 8.27 -14.25
N GLY A 261 15.60 8.69 -12.99
CA GLY A 261 16.15 9.96 -12.49
C GLY A 261 17.66 10.04 -12.65
N PHE A 262 18.38 8.97 -12.27
CA PHE A 262 19.83 8.86 -12.45
C PHE A 262 20.27 9.01 -13.91
N ILE A 263 19.58 8.33 -14.84
CA ILE A 263 19.91 8.40 -16.28
C ILE A 263 19.64 9.82 -16.82
N LEU A 264 18.53 10.45 -16.39
CA LEU A 264 18.17 11.81 -16.77
C LEU A 264 19.15 12.86 -16.23
N ASP A 265 19.67 12.66 -15.01
CA ASP A 265 20.67 13.55 -14.43
C ASP A 265 21.97 13.56 -15.25
N ILE A 266 22.40 12.40 -15.78
CA ILE A 266 23.59 12.30 -16.60
C ILE A 266 23.34 12.84 -18.01
N LEU A 267 22.20 12.51 -18.64
CA LEU A 267 21.94 12.85 -20.06
C LEU A 267 21.35 14.24 -20.22
N THR A 268 20.78 14.83 -19.17
CA THR A 268 20.10 16.14 -19.16
C THR A 268 18.86 16.26 -20.08
N ASP A 269 18.64 15.33 -20.99
CA ASP A 269 17.49 15.25 -21.90
C ASP A 269 16.87 13.86 -21.85
N ILE A 270 15.59 13.73 -22.28
CA ILE A 270 14.90 12.44 -22.34
C ILE A 270 15.55 11.57 -23.42
N PRO A 271 16.12 10.40 -23.07
CA PRO A 271 16.83 9.55 -24.01
C PRO A 271 15.89 8.87 -25.00
N GLN A 272 16.46 8.41 -26.11
CA GLN A 272 15.80 7.50 -27.03
C GLN A 272 16.15 6.03 -26.69
N ALA A 273 15.28 5.12 -27.13
CA ALA A 273 15.59 3.69 -26.99
C ALA A 273 16.90 3.33 -27.71
N GLY A 274 17.79 2.64 -27.02
CA GLY A 274 19.14 2.29 -27.46
C GLY A 274 20.23 3.26 -26.99
N GLU A 275 19.90 4.37 -26.36
CA GLU A 275 20.87 5.31 -25.80
C GLU A 275 21.55 4.72 -24.55
N GLN A 276 22.83 5.03 -24.37
CA GLN A 276 23.67 4.41 -23.36
C GLN A 276 24.30 5.45 -22.43
N VAL A 277 24.38 5.09 -21.15
CA VAL A 277 25.13 5.81 -20.12
C VAL A 277 26.15 4.89 -19.51
N GLU A 278 27.38 5.34 -19.37
CA GLU A 278 28.44 4.62 -18.68
C GLU A 278 28.65 5.20 -17.28
N TYR A 279 28.56 4.34 -16.26
CA TYR A 279 28.82 4.73 -14.90
C TYR A 279 29.41 3.54 -14.12
N ASN A 280 30.45 3.79 -13.33
CA ASN A 280 31.08 2.85 -12.40
C ASN A 280 31.41 1.47 -13.04
N ASN A 281 31.95 1.48 -14.28
CA ASN A 281 32.26 0.28 -15.09
C ASN A 281 31.05 -0.57 -15.50
N MET A 282 29.86 0.03 -15.43
CA MET A 282 28.59 -0.52 -15.92
C MET A 282 28.08 0.33 -17.10
N VAL A 283 27.39 -0.32 -18.03
CA VAL A 283 26.72 0.32 -19.16
C VAL A 283 25.22 0.17 -19.00
N PHE A 284 24.55 1.29 -18.90
CA PHE A 284 23.09 1.39 -18.80
C PHE A 284 22.52 1.69 -20.19
N THR A 285 21.78 0.77 -20.76
CA THR A 285 21.17 0.89 -22.08
C THR A 285 19.66 1.05 -21.94
N VAL A 286 19.10 2.19 -22.32
CA VAL A 286 17.65 2.40 -22.32
C VAL A 286 17.00 1.51 -23.37
N GLN A 287 16.13 0.59 -22.98
CA GLN A 287 15.44 -0.34 -23.89
C GLN A 287 14.12 0.21 -24.38
N THR A 288 13.32 0.82 -23.50
CA THR A 288 12.00 1.38 -23.85
C THR A 288 11.82 2.77 -23.27
N VAL A 289 11.12 3.61 -24.02
CA VAL A 289 10.67 4.94 -23.58
C VAL A 289 9.21 5.08 -23.98
N GLU A 290 8.33 5.32 -23.01
CA GLU A 290 6.89 5.47 -23.19
C GLU A 290 6.41 6.79 -22.57
N ASN A 291 5.61 7.55 -23.29
CA ASN A 291 5.07 8.84 -22.83
C ASN A 291 6.10 9.78 -22.18
N ASN A 292 7.30 9.88 -22.78
CA ASN A 292 8.43 10.66 -22.24
C ASN A 292 9.00 10.14 -20.90
N ARG A 293 8.76 8.88 -20.55
CA ARG A 293 9.34 8.22 -19.37
C ARG A 293 10.21 7.06 -19.82
N ILE A 294 11.34 6.89 -19.15
CA ILE A 294 12.19 5.72 -19.31
C ILE A 294 11.46 4.53 -18.72
N GLY A 295 11.18 3.51 -19.55
CA GLY A 295 10.60 2.24 -19.14
C GLY A 295 11.71 1.28 -18.70
N LYS A 296 12.11 0.34 -19.57
CA LYS A 296 13.12 -0.68 -19.24
C LYS A 296 14.53 -0.23 -19.56
N VAL A 297 15.46 -0.55 -18.67
CA VAL A 297 16.89 -0.28 -18.81
C VAL A 297 17.65 -1.60 -18.67
N ARG A 298 18.57 -1.88 -19.59
CA ARG A 298 19.51 -2.98 -19.46
C ARG A 298 20.83 -2.47 -18.87
N ILE A 299 21.32 -3.17 -17.86
CA ILE A 299 22.56 -2.86 -17.18
C ILE A 299 23.53 -4.04 -17.42
N GLU A 300 24.72 -3.74 -17.95
CA GLU A 300 25.74 -4.75 -18.21
C GLU A 300 27.14 -4.25 -17.84
N LYS A 301 28.06 -5.16 -17.53
CA LYS A 301 29.44 -4.76 -17.25
C LYS A 301 30.09 -4.19 -18.50
N GLY A 302 30.69 -3.00 -18.37
CA GLY A 302 31.47 -2.40 -19.42
C GLY A 302 32.63 -3.31 -19.83
N ASN A 303 32.88 -3.43 -21.14
CA ASN A 303 34.04 -4.16 -21.62
C ASN A 303 35.29 -3.40 -21.21
N GLU A 304 36.23 -4.06 -20.47
CA GLU A 304 37.59 -3.54 -20.29
C GLU A 304 38.18 -3.29 -21.68
N VAL A 305 38.28 -2.04 -22.06
CA VAL A 305 39.14 -1.67 -23.23
C VAL A 305 40.55 -1.99 -22.82
N LYS A 306 41.08 -3.14 -23.27
CA LYS A 306 42.52 -3.41 -23.23
C LYS A 306 43.20 -2.31 -24.03
N GLN A 307 43.89 -1.42 -23.29
CA GLN A 307 44.93 -0.55 -23.88
C GLN A 307 46.12 -1.36 -24.33
#